data_e0d842820d30ade6fb611ca50d7639b6
#
_entry.id   e0d842820d30ade6fb611ca50d7639b6
#
_cell.length_a   1.000
_cell.length_b   1.000
_cell.length_c   1.000
_cell.angle_alpha   90.00
_cell.angle_beta   90.00
_cell.angle_gamma   90.00
#
_symmetry.space_group_name_H-M   'P 1'
#
loop_
_entity.id
_entity.type
_entity.pdbx_description
1 polymer ?
#
loop_
_entity_poly.entity_id
_entity_poly.type
_entity_poly.pdbx_seq_one_letter_code
_entity_poly.pdbx_strand_id
1 'polypeptide(L)'
;NRRAVAILRWLYRWPLFIPFIVTGQVMRTFLAKNGMLNHVLVGGGLIEPLAAQSMLDWRGIVIAFVWKQAPFVTLLLAGAMASLEVQHIEAARNLGAPRWRVLFGIVLPQVRGTLLVGVVLSFVTMLSVLSVPLMINPNSPTMMTVDVAYRISTHGDYAVANALCLLSLLVAAGG
;
A
#
# COMPACT_ATOMS: atom_id res chain seq x y z
N ASN A 1 26.08 9.48 -3.41
CA ASN A 1 25.69 10.73 -4.08
C ASN A 1 24.55 11.40 -3.29
N ARG A 2 24.85 12.41 -2.45
CA ARG A 2 23.87 13.06 -1.54
C ARG A 2 22.65 13.60 -2.30
N ARG A 3 22.82 14.07 -3.54
CA ARG A 3 21.72 14.58 -4.38
C ARG A 3 20.76 13.46 -4.81
N ALA A 4 21.28 12.29 -5.21
CA ALA A 4 20.46 11.15 -5.57
C ALA A 4 19.59 10.66 -4.41
N VAL A 5 20.16 10.63 -3.19
CA VAL A 5 19.42 10.25 -1.98
C VAL A 5 18.33 11.28 -1.65
N ALA A 6 18.59 12.57 -1.84
CA ALA A 6 17.59 13.63 -1.62
C ALA A 6 16.43 13.52 -2.63
N ILE A 7 16.73 13.25 -3.90
CA ILE A 7 15.71 13.04 -4.95
C ILE A 7 14.88 11.80 -4.64
N LEU A 8 15.50 10.68 -4.26
CA LEU A 8 14.79 9.47 -3.87
C LEU A 8 13.89 9.69 -2.65
N ARG A 9 14.39 10.43 -1.64
CA ARG A 9 13.59 10.81 -0.46
C ARG A 9 12.38 11.67 -0.81
N TRP A 10 12.45 12.47 -1.84
CA TRP A 10 11.36 13.29 -2.30
C TRP A 10 10.37 12.46 -3.14
N LEU A 11 10.87 11.66 -4.09
CA LEU A 11 10.06 10.83 -4.98
C LEU A 11 9.20 9.80 -4.23
N TYR A 12 9.75 9.12 -3.20
CA TYR A 12 8.96 8.10 -2.51
C TYR A 12 7.81 8.67 -1.68
N ARG A 13 7.83 9.97 -1.37
CA ARG A 13 6.75 10.66 -0.63
C ARG A 13 5.58 11.09 -1.52
N TRP A 14 5.79 11.18 -2.81
CA TRP A 14 4.79 11.64 -3.76
C TRP A 14 3.43 10.93 -3.66
N PRO A 15 3.37 9.60 -3.53
CA PRO A 15 2.10 8.91 -3.42
C PRO A 15 1.20 9.44 -2.29
N LEU A 16 1.76 10.00 -1.21
CA LEU A 16 0.97 10.56 -0.12
C LEU A 16 0.09 11.75 -0.55
N PHE A 17 0.60 12.57 -1.44
CA PHE A 17 -0.08 13.80 -1.89
C PHE A 17 -1.07 13.56 -3.04
N ILE A 18 -1.02 12.38 -3.67
CA ILE A 18 -1.91 12.05 -4.78
C ILE A 18 -3.26 11.58 -4.21
N PRO A 19 -4.41 12.15 -4.61
CA PRO A 19 -5.72 11.64 -4.20
C PRO A 19 -5.92 10.17 -4.61
N PHE A 20 -6.67 9.40 -3.82
CA PHE A 20 -6.90 7.97 -4.11
C PHE A 20 -7.55 7.72 -5.46
N ILE A 21 -8.46 8.58 -5.91
CA ILE A 21 -9.10 8.45 -7.22
C ILE A 21 -8.09 8.59 -8.36
N VAL A 22 -7.16 9.55 -8.23
CA VAL A 22 -6.07 9.74 -9.21
C VAL A 22 -5.12 8.54 -9.18
N THR A 23 -4.81 8.02 -7.98
CA THR A 23 -4.01 6.79 -7.82
C THR A 23 -4.66 5.63 -8.57
N GLY A 24 -5.96 5.42 -8.40
CA GLY A 24 -6.70 4.36 -9.11
C GLY A 24 -6.61 4.52 -10.63
N GLN A 25 -6.82 5.73 -11.14
CA GLN A 25 -6.76 6.01 -12.59
C GLN A 25 -5.35 5.84 -13.17
N VAL A 26 -4.32 6.33 -12.47
CA VAL A 26 -2.92 6.16 -12.87
C VAL A 26 -2.56 4.67 -12.90
N MET A 27 -2.92 3.92 -11.86
CA MET A 27 -2.64 2.49 -11.80
C MET A 27 -3.42 1.70 -12.85
N ARG A 28 -4.67 2.08 -13.15
CA ARG A 28 -5.43 1.50 -14.25
C ARG A 28 -4.69 1.66 -15.58
N THR A 29 -4.21 2.87 -15.89
CA THR A 29 -3.46 3.13 -17.14
C THR A 29 -2.12 2.40 -17.15
N PHE A 30 -1.45 2.32 -16.00
CA PHE A 30 -0.14 1.69 -15.88
C PHE A 30 -0.20 0.16 -15.99
N LEU A 31 -1.20 -0.49 -15.35
CA LEU A 31 -1.34 -1.94 -15.21
C LEU A 31 -2.21 -2.59 -16.28
N ALA A 32 -2.81 -1.81 -17.19
CA ALA A 32 -3.61 -2.35 -18.31
C ALA A 32 -2.76 -3.27 -19.22
N LYS A 33 -3.43 -4.15 -19.98
CA LYS A 33 -2.76 -5.02 -20.95
C LYS A 33 -1.83 -4.24 -21.91
N ASN A 34 -2.30 -3.11 -22.43
CA ASN A 34 -1.54 -2.19 -23.26
C ASN A 34 -1.00 -1.00 -22.44
N GLY A 35 -0.77 -1.22 -21.15
CA GLY A 35 -0.29 -0.20 -20.24
C GLY A 35 1.23 -0.04 -20.27
N MET A 36 1.68 1.02 -19.60
CA MET A 36 3.09 1.40 -19.57
C MET A 36 3.99 0.29 -19.01
N LEU A 37 3.52 -0.48 -18.01
CA LEU A 37 4.27 -1.60 -17.44
C LEU A 37 4.60 -2.65 -18.49
N ASN A 38 3.59 -3.13 -19.25
CA ASN A 38 3.79 -4.12 -20.27
C ASN A 38 4.65 -3.60 -21.44
N HIS A 39 4.49 -2.33 -21.82
CA HIS A 39 5.35 -1.71 -22.83
C HIS A 39 6.82 -1.69 -22.42
N VAL A 40 7.12 -1.36 -21.16
CA VAL A 40 8.49 -1.37 -20.64
C VAL A 40 9.05 -2.79 -20.58
N LEU A 41 8.26 -3.78 -20.15
CA LEU A 41 8.70 -5.17 -20.08
C LEU A 41 8.94 -5.80 -21.45
N VAL A 42 8.09 -5.51 -22.42
CA VAL A 42 8.25 -5.94 -23.82
C VAL A 42 9.46 -5.25 -24.47
N GLY A 43 9.58 -3.93 -24.30
CA GLY A 43 10.70 -3.15 -24.81
C GLY A 43 12.05 -3.54 -24.20
N GLY A 44 12.07 -4.03 -22.96
CA GLY A 44 13.23 -4.60 -22.28
C GLY A 44 13.51 -6.06 -22.62
N GLY A 45 12.69 -6.71 -23.47
CA GLY A 45 12.87 -8.12 -23.84
C GLY A 45 12.57 -9.12 -22.72
N LEU A 46 11.88 -8.68 -21.63
CA LEU A 46 11.56 -9.52 -20.47
C LEU A 46 10.33 -10.39 -20.70
N ILE A 47 9.39 -9.95 -21.55
CA ILE A 47 8.21 -10.70 -21.94
C ILE A 47 7.95 -10.56 -23.43
N GLU A 48 7.32 -11.58 -24.04
CA GLU A 48 6.84 -11.48 -25.41
C GLU A 48 5.58 -10.61 -25.49
N PRO A 49 5.35 -9.90 -26.62
CA PRO A 49 4.17 -9.04 -26.79
C PRO A 49 2.83 -9.78 -26.58
N LEU A 50 2.78 -11.06 -26.98
CA LEU A 50 1.60 -11.92 -26.80
C LEU A 50 1.38 -12.38 -25.36
N ALA A 51 2.43 -12.39 -24.54
CA ALA A 51 2.37 -12.76 -23.13
C ALA A 51 1.95 -11.60 -22.21
N ALA A 52 1.76 -10.40 -22.76
CA ALA A 52 1.29 -9.24 -22.00
C ALA A 52 -0.11 -9.49 -21.43
N GLN A 53 -0.23 -9.45 -20.11
CA GLN A 53 -1.47 -9.65 -19.36
C GLN A 53 -1.93 -8.36 -18.69
N SER A 54 -3.25 -8.22 -18.55
CA SER A 54 -3.82 -7.15 -17.72
C SER A 54 -3.69 -7.52 -16.25
N MET A 55 -3.19 -6.60 -15.43
CA MET A 55 -3.22 -6.71 -13.97
C MET A 55 -4.37 -5.90 -13.36
N LEU A 56 -5.45 -5.64 -14.12
CA LEU A 56 -6.65 -4.96 -13.65
C LEU A 56 -7.60 -5.94 -12.93
N ASP A 57 -7.05 -6.62 -11.94
CA ASP A 57 -7.70 -7.54 -11.04
C ASP A 57 -7.35 -7.19 -9.58
N TRP A 58 -7.55 -8.11 -8.64
CA TRP A 58 -7.16 -7.94 -7.24
C TRP A 58 -5.66 -7.59 -7.07
N ARG A 59 -4.78 -8.06 -7.96
CA ARG A 59 -3.35 -7.77 -7.94
C ARG A 59 -3.08 -6.29 -8.16
N GLY A 60 -3.76 -5.69 -9.15
CA GLY A 60 -3.66 -4.26 -9.40
C GLY A 60 -4.16 -3.41 -8.24
N ILE A 61 -5.24 -3.84 -7.58
CA ILE A 61 -5.75 -3.16 -6.37
C ILE A 61 -4.71 -3.23 -5.24
N VAL A 62 -4.13 -4.42 -4.99
CA VAL A 62 -3.08 -4.59 -3.96
C VAL A 62 -1.85 -3.75 -4.28
N ILE A 63 -1.37 -3.76 -5.53
CA ILE A 63 -0.22 -2.95 -5.96
C ILE A 63 -0.50 -1.46 -5.72
N ALA A 64 -1.69 -0.98 -6.10
CA ALA A 64 -2.08 0.41 -5.90
C ALA A 64 -2.08 0.81 -4.42
N PHE A 65 -2.63 -0.04 -3.55
CA PHE A 65 -2.67 0.21 -2.12
C PHE A 65 -1.28 0.16 -1.47
N VAL A 66 -0.47 -0.86 -1.80
CA VAL A 66 0.91 -0.95 -1.28
C VAL A 66 1.72 0.27 -1.71
N TRP A 67 1.65 0.66 -2.99
CA TRP A 67 2.34 1.83 -3.49
C TRP A 67 1.90 3.12 -2.78
N LYS A 68 0.61 3.24 -2.49
CA LYS A 68 0.02 4.41 -1.82
C LYS A 68 0.38 4.48 -0.34
N GLN A 69 0.38 3.34 0.37
CA GLN A 69 0.58 3.29 1.82
C GLN A 69 2.04 3.11 2.25
N ALA A 70 2.90 2.58 1.40
CA ALA A 70 4.31 2.38 1.71
C ALA A 70 5.01 3.66 2.25
N PRO A 71 4.81 4.86 1.67
CA PRO A 71 5.42 6.07 2.21
C PRO A 71 4.91 6.45 3.61
N PHE A 72 3.62 6.24 3.88
CA PHE A 72 3.02 6.51 5.19
C PHE A 72 3.67 5.64 6.28
N VAL A 73 3.69 4.33 6.07
CA VAL A 73 4.30 3.39 7.03
C VAL A 73 5.80 3.66 7.18
N THR A 74 6.49 3.97 6.08
CA THR A 74 7.92 4.29 6.11
C THR A 74 8.20 5.55 6.93
N LEU A 75 7.41 6.62 6.79
CA LEU A 75 7.57 7.84 7.58
C LEU A 75 7.26 7.61 9.05
N LEU A 76 6.23 6.83 9.35
CA LEU A 76 5.85 6.46 10.71
C LEU A 76 7.00 5.68 11.40
N LEU A 77 7.55 4.68 10.71
CA LEU A 77 8.69 3.91 11.20
C LEU A 77 9.95 4.76 11.32
N ALA A 78 10.22 5.66 10.37
CA ALA A 78 11.37 6.55 10.43
C ALA A 78 11.29 7.47 11.65
N GLY A 79 10.10 7.95 12.01
CA GLY A 79 9.86 8.71 13.24
C GLY A 79 10.16 7.89 14.50
N ALA A 80 9.63 6.66 14.56
CA ALA A 80 9.88 5.74 15.66
C ALA A 80 11.37 5.36 15.78
N MET A 81 12.04 5.15 14.66
CA MET A 81 13.48 4.84 14.66
C MET A 81 14.33 6.03 15.10
N ALA A 82 13.90 7.26 14.87
CA ALA A 82 14.60 8.47 15.30
C ALA A 82 14.58 8.65 16.83
N SER A 83 13.63 8.03 17.54
CA SER A 83 13.54 8.06 19.00
C SER A 83 14.30 6.92 19.70
N LEU A 84 14.93 6.00 18.95
CA LEU A 84 15.69 4.90 19.52
C LEU A 84 17.03 5.40 20.10
N GLU A 85 17.43 4.80 21.21
CA GLU A 85 18.74 5.04 21.81
C GLU A 85 19.86 4.50 20.92
N VAL A 86 20.65 5.40 20.38
CA VAL A 86 21.77 5.08 19.48
C VAL A 86 22.82 4.19 20.17
N GLN A 87 22.95 4.31 21.50
CA GLN A 87 23.92 3.56 22.31
C GLN A 87 23.82 2.03 22.13
N HIS A 88 22.60 1.48 22.08
CA HIS A 88 22.40 0.04 21.87
C HIS A 88 22.86 -0.41 20.49
N ILE A 89 22.66 0.44 19.49
CA ILE A 89 23.07 0.17 18.10
C ILE A 89 24.61 0.22 17.98
N GLU A 90 25.23 1.22 18.63
CA GLU A 90 26.69 1.39 18.64
C GLU A 90 27.38 0.27 19.41
N ALA A 91 26.86 -0.12 20.58
CA ALA A 91 27.39 -1.23 21.36
C ALA A 91 27.38 -2.54 20.54
N ALA A 92 26.27 -2.85 19.88
CA ALA A 92 26.18 -4.05 19.04
C ALA A 92 27.16 -4.01 17.85
N ARG A 93 27.35 -2.84 17.24
CA ARG A 93 28.34 -2.66 16.15
C ARG A 93 29.77 -2.81 16.62
N ASN A 94 30.10 -2.28 17.79
CA ASN A 94 31.42 -2.41 18.41
C ASN A 94 31.76 -3.88 18.72
N LEU A 95 30.73 -4.71 19.01
CA LEU A 95 30.85 -6.17 19.16
C LEU A 95 30.89 -6.91 17.82
N GLY A 96 31.00 -6.20 16.68
CA GLY A 96 31.10 -6.80 15.35
C GLY A 96 29.77 -7.30 14.76
N ALA A 97 28.61 -6.93 15.30
CA ALA A 97 27.34 -7.36 14.77
C ALA A 97 27.08 -6.76 13.36
N PRO A 98 26.75 -7.58 12.35
CA PRO A 98 26.42 -7.10 11.02
C PRO A 98 25.11 -6.32 11.03
N ARG A 99 24.94 -5.41 10.06
CA ARG A 99 23.79 -4.48 9.99
C ARG A 99 22.42 -5.16 10.05
N TRP A 100 22.28 -6.31 9.39
CA TRP A 100 21.03 -7.06 9.40
C TRP A 100 20.69 -7.63 10.79
N ARG A 101 21.70 -8.09 11.57
CA ARG A 101 21.50 -8.56 12.94
C ARG A 101 21.08 -7.43 13.87
N VAL A 102 21.67 -6.25 13.73
CA VAL A 102 21.24 -5.05 14.45
C VAL A 102 19.81 -4.67 14.08
N LEU A 103 19.46 -4.70 12.79
CA LEU A 103 18.11 -4.38 12.32
C LEU A 103 17.06 -5.32 12.89
N PHE A 104 17.24 -6.62 12.72
CA PHE A 104 16.24 -7.62 13.16
C PHE A 104 16.27 -7.93 14.64
N GLY A 105 17.45 -7.85 15.29
CA GLY A 105 17.63 -8.18 16.70
C GLY A 105 17.41 -7.02 17.66
N ILE A 106 17.62 -5.78 17.22
CA ILE A 106 17.56 -4.59 18.11
C ILE A 106 16.50 -3.60 17.63
N VAL A 107 16.60 -3.14 16.39
CA VAL A 107 15.75 -2.05 15.90
C VAL A 107 14.30 -2.51 15.70
N LEU A 108 14.10 -3.58 14.94
CA LEU A 108 12.75 -4.06 14.60
C LEU A 108 11.91 -4.46 15.83
N PRO A 109 12.43 -5.17 16.84
CA PRO A 109 11.68 -5.46 18.07
C PRO A 109 11.26 -4.20 18.85
N GLN A 110 12.07 -3.15 18.81
CA GLN A 110 11.76 -1.90 19.52
C GLN A 110 10.68 -1.09 18.81
N VAL A 111 10.64 -1.11 17.48
CA VAL A 111 9.63 -0.38 16.68
C VAL A 111 8.42 -1.24 16.30
N ARG A 112 8.34 -2.49 16.75
CA ARG A 112 7.26 -3.43 16.38
C ARG A 112 5.85 -2.89 16.66
N GLY A 113 5.68 -2.19 17.80
CA GLY A 113 4.41 -1.56 18.15
C GLY A 113 4.00 -0.51 17.13
N THR A 114 4.91 0.36 16.73
CA THR A 114 4.66 1.37 15.70
C THR A 114 4.41 0.73 14.33
N LEU A 115 5.11 -0.37 14.02
CA LEU A 115 4.87 -1.13 12.78
C LEU A 115 3.45 -1.70 12.76
N LEU A 116 3.01 -2.33 13.85
CA LEU A 116 1.65 -2.86 13.97
C LEU A 116 0.60 -1.75 13.81
N VAL A 117 0.77 -0.63 14.51
CA VAL A 117 -0.12 0.54 14.36
C VAL A 117 -0.14 1.01 12.91
N GLY A 118 1.00 1.13 12.24
CA GLY A 118 1.09 1.53 10.85
C GLY A 118 0.36 0.57 9.90
N VAL A 119 0.49 -0.73 10.12
CA VAL A 119 -0.20 -1.77 9.32
C VAL A 119 -1.72 -1.73 9.55
N VAL A 120 -2.16 -1.66 10.81
CA VAL A 120 -3.59 -1.59 11.16
C VAL A 120 -4.23 -0.33 10.58
N LEU A 121 -3.62 0.84 10.75
CA LEU A 121 -4.13 2.11 10.19
C LEU A 121 -4.19 2.06 8.66
N SER A 122 -3.18 1.47 8.01
CA SER A 122 -3.18 1.27 6.56
C SER A 122 -4.31 0.35 6.13
N PHE A 123 -4.53 -0.75 6.84
CA PHE A 123 -5.60 -1.71 6.56
C PHE A 123 -6.99 -1.07 6.69
N VAL A 124 -7.24 -0.35 7.79
CA VAL A 124 -8.51 0.36 8.02
C VAL A 124 -8.75 1.42 6.94
N THR A 125 -7.70 2.17 6.56
CA THR A 125 -7.78 3.14 5.46
C THR A 125 -8.15 2.45 4.13
N MET A 126 -7.53 1.31 3.83
CA MET A 126 -7.82 0.55 2.60
C MET A 126 -9.24 0.00 2.57
N LEU A 127 -9.76 -0.46 3.72
CA LEU A 127 -11.16 -0.91 3.83
C LEU A 127 -12.16 0.21 3.54
N SER A 128 -11.79 1.46 3.82
CA SER A 128 -12.68 2.63 3.63
C SER A 128 -12.62 3.24 2.24
N VAL A 129 -11.59 2.89 1.42
CA VAL A 129 -11.38 3.50 0.11
C VAL A 129 -12.24 2.81 -0.96
N LEU A 130 -13.15 3.58 -1.55
CA LEU A 130 -14.01 3.16 -2.67
C LEU A 130 -13.36 3.42 -4.04
N SER A 131 -12.65 4.55 -4.18
CA SER A 131 -12.24 5.06 -5.49
C SER A 131 -11.20 4.19 -6.21
N VAL A 132 -10.26 3.56 -5.49
CA VAL A 132 -9.23 2.72 -6.11
C VAL A 132 -9.82 1.45 -6.74
N PRO A 133 -10.60 0.62 -6.02
CA PRO A 133 -11.24 -0.56 -6.62
C PRO A 133 -12.21 -0.18 -7.74
N LEU A 134 -12.97 0.90 -7.57
CA LEU A 134 -13.90 1.38 -8.59
C LEU A 134 -13.20 1.75 -9.90
N MET A 135 -12.01 2.35 -9.84
CA MET A 135 -11.24 2.74 -11.02
C MET A 135 -10.51 1.55 -11.65
N ILE A 136 -9.97 0.63 -10.86
CA ILE A 136 -9.19 -0.50 -11.38
C ILE A 136 -10.11 -1.60 -11.90
N ASN A 137 -10.93 -2.17 -11.05
CA ASN A 137 -11.92 -3.19 -11.40
C ASN A 137 -13.01 -3.29 -10.33
N PRO A 138 -14.21 -2.76 -10.58
CA PRO A 138 -15.28 -2.80 -9.59
C PRO A 138 -15.94 -4.18 -9.43
N ASN A 139 -15.73 -5.11 -10.39
CA ASN A 139 -16.50 -6.34 -10.48
C ASN A 139 -15.72 -7.60 -10.01
N SER A 140 -14.40 -7.54 -9.93
CA SER A 140 -13.62 -8.74 -9.60
C SER A 140 -12.24 -8.43 -8.97
N PRO A 141 -12.06 -8.72 -7.70
CA PRO A 141 -13.09 -9.06 -6.71
C PRO A 141 -13.90 -7.83 -6.32
N THR A 142 -15.18 -8.01 -6.02
CA THR A 142 -16.00 -6.93 -5.48
C THR A 142 -15.56 -6.63 -4.05
N MET A 143 -15.06 -5.44 -3.80
CA MET A 143 -14.72 -5.00 -2.45
C MET A 143 -15.97 -4.56 -1.71
N MET A 144 -15.96 -4.74 -0.38
CA MET A 144 -17.11 -4.45 0.49
C MET A 144 -17.64 -3.01 0.32
N THR A 145 -16.74 -2.03 0.20
CA THR A 145 -17.11 -0.62 -0.06
C THR A 145 -17.78 -0.40 -1.41
N VAL A 146 -17.36 -1.13 -2.44
CA VAL A 146 -17.97 -1.06 -3.78
C VAL A 146 -19.37 -1.69 -3.76
N ASP A 147 -19.53 -2.84 -3.11
CA ASP A 147 -20.83 -3.52 -2.99
C ASP A 147 -21.83 -2.66 -2.18
N VAL A 148 -21.41 -2.10 -1.06
CA VAL A 148 -22.23 -1.16 -0.27
C VAL A 148 -22.68 0.03 -1.12
N ALA A 149 -21.77 0.69 -1.83
CA ALA A 149 -22.08 1.83 -2.67
C ALA A 149 -23.05 1.46 -3.80
N TYR A 150 -22.85 0.30 -4.44
CA TYR A 150 -23.71 -0.20 -5.51
C TYR A 150 -25.13 -0.53 -5.02
N ARG A 151 -25.26 -1.21 -3.87
CA ARG A 151 -26.56 -1.54 -3.28
C ARG A 151 -27.39 -0.30 -2.92
N ILE A 152 -26.73 0.71 -2.35
CA ILE A 152 -27.41 1.97 -2.00
C ILE A 152 -27.82 2.72 -3.27
N SER A 153 -26.90 2.90 -4.22
CA SER A 153 -27.15 3.78 -5.38
C SER A 153 -28.03 3.14 -6.45
N THR A 154 -28.01 1.80 -6.61
CA THR A 154 -28.71 1.14 -7.70
C THR A 154 -29.99 0.42 -7.25
N HIS A 155 -29.98 -0.19 -6.08
CA HIS A 155 -31.10 -1.01 -5.60
C HIS A 155 -31.89 -0.38 -4.46
N GLY A 156 -31.34 0.65 -3.78
CA GLY A 156 -31.95 1.21 -2.57
C GLY A 156 -31.99 0.23 -1.39
N ASP A 157 -31.17 -0.84 -1.45
CA ASP A 157 -31.14 -1.89 -0.43
C ASP A 157 -30.27 -1.47 0.77
N TYR A 158 -30.85 -0.60 1.59
CA TYR A 158 -30.20 -0.09 2.80
C TYR A 158 -30.00 -1.16 3.88
N ALA A 159 -30.85 -2.21 3.91
CA ALA A 159 -30.75 -3.24 4.93
C ALA A 159 -29.47 -4.06 4.79
N VAL A 160 -29.19 -4.57 3.61
CA VAL A 160 -27.95 -5.32 3.32
C VAL A 160 -26.73 -4.40 3.35
N ALA A 161 -26.84 -3.18 2.81
CA ALA A 161 -25.75 -2.21 2.86
C ALA A 161 -25.33 -1.91 4.31
N ASN A 162 -26.28 -1.69 5.23
CA ASN A 162 -26.00 -1.45 6.65
C ASN A 162 -25.36 -2.68 7.32
N ALA A 163 -25.82 -3.90 6.99
CA ALA A 163 -25.19 -5.12 7.50
C ALA A 163 -23.72 -5.25 7.07
N LEU A 164 -23.43 -4.95 5.81
CA LEU A 164 -22.05 -4.93 5.30
C LEU A 164 -21.19 -3.84 5.97
N CYS A 165 -21.77 -2.66 6.24
CA CYS A 165 -21.08 -1.60 6.99
C CYS A 165 -20.75 -2.05 8.41
N LEU A 166 -21.67 -2.73 9.11
CA LEU A 166 -21.42 -3.27 10.44
C LEU A 166 -20.32 -4.34 10.41
N LEU A 167 -20.35 -5.24 9.43
CA LEU A 167 -19.29 -6.23 9.25
C LEU A 167 -17.94 -5.57 9.02
N SER A 168 -17.87 -4.54 8.16
CA SER A 168 -16.62 -3.81 7.91
C SER A 168 -16.10 -3.11 9.17
N LEU A 169 -17.01 -2.57 10.00
CA LEU A 169 -16.66 -1.96 11.27
C LEU A 169 -16.11 -3.00 12.26
N LEU A 170 -16.72 -4.17 12.35
CA LEU A 170 -16.25 -5.26 13.22
C LEU A 170 -14.86 -5.75 12.81
N VAL A 171 -14.62 -5.90 11.50
CA VAL A 171 -13.30 -6.27 10.96
C VAL A 171 -12.27 -5.19 11.25
N ALA A 172 -12.62 -3.92 11.10
CA ALA A 172 -11.72 -2.80 11.39
C ALA A 172 -11.41 -2.64 12.88
N ALA A 173 -12.37 -2.97 13.76
CA ALA A 173 -12.21 -2.88 15.22
C ALA A 173 -11.47 -4.09 15.81
N GLY A 174 -11.45 -5.23 15.10
CA GLY A 174 -10.79 -6.46 15.54
C GLY A 174 -9.32 -6.59 15.11
N GLY A 175 -8.81 -5.68 14.25
CA GLY A 175 -7.41 -5.63 13.80
C GLY A 175 -6.63 -4.62 14.60
#